data_899f6f3e00aaccff909a2226ca573ce3
#
_entry.id   899f6f3e00aaccff909a2226ca573ce3
#
_cell.length_a   1.000
_cell.length_b   1.000
_cell.length_c   1.000
_cell.angle_alpha   90.00
_cell.angle_beta   90.00
_cell.angle_gamma   90.00
#
_symmetry.space_group_name_H-M   'P 1'
#
loop_
_entity.id
_entity.type
_entity.pdbx_description
1 polymer ?
#
loop_
_entity_poly.entity_id
_entity_poly.type
_entity_poly.pdbx_seq_one_letter_code
_entity_poly.pdbx_strand_id
1 'polypeptide(L)'
;MASTGALNFQRNWQGQGNMPTTVKKSTTVYSKDDNGKYVAAGSLSKGDAVTYLDGQGDGHTKAAFQSELGVVYANIDNFVKPKSAQSVAISLGPSSFGLANRTFNSVNEYYIALTNALIGRTDIPGELFDYVNELLDYVNNGSGSYTGIDFSSFNWGQLQNYYAEVIGPIACCKRGLLNGLVDTLAIGSAKIFMPPDSERLYDYKVIIGKDEHMISAKVKSGASNQVKPQFVVDAIVNSGRLNQFSSSKEFQILQVLKDNTVAAGGLLAWNLVEPNVMTSAAVASISAIYRGNAHSKKVPDAEAIEPFREKYFPTKKVEDLTIGEVRYRCEALLQAWSRAGLANAKFKEMFEVYLTQTQVIYVKLGLNKTAGTPTFSADAGLGGSLSNVYLRTSNSANRTADKVGYQVG
;
A
#
# COMPACT_ATOMS: atom_id res chain seq x y z
N MET A 1 -27.19 2.33 24.04
CA MET A 1 -26.18 3.03 23.23
C MET A 1 -24.90 3.07 24.03
N ALA A 2 -23.85 2.37 23.57
CA ALA A 2 -22.53 2.46 24.20
C ALA A 2 -22.00 3.88 24.01
N SER A 3 -21.47 4.49 25.07
CA SER A 3 -20.92 5.83 25.00
C SER A 3 -19.75 5.86 23.99
N THR A 4 -19.59 6.95 23.26
CA THR A 4 -18.48 7.17 22.33
C THR A 4 -17.11 6.91 22.96
N GLY A 5 -16.95 7.05 24.28
CA GLY A 5 -15.76 6.73 25.04
C GLY A 5 -15.42 5.23 25.07
N ALA A 6 -16.41 4.36 25.21
CA ALA A 6 -16.18 2.90 25.24
C ALA A 6 -15.69 2.37 23.88
N LEU A 7 -16.19 2.90 22.77
CA LEU A 7 -15.74 2.54 21.42
C LEU A 7 -14.33 3.06 21.11
N ASN A 8 -13.95 4.22 21.64
CA ASN A 8 -12.60 4.77 21.53
C ASN A 8 -11.58 4.01 22.39
N PHE A 9 -11.98 3.51 23.55
CA PHE A 9 -11.15 2.68 24.40
C PHE A 9 -10.75 1.39 23.70
N GLN A 10 -11.73 0.63 23.19
CA GLN A 10 -11.47 -0.64 22.50
C GLN A 10 -10.60 -0.50 21.25
N ARG A 11 -10.69 0.63 20.53
CA ARG A 11 -9.96 0.82 19.26
C ARG A 11 -8.54 1.35 19.42
N ASN A 12 -8.23 2.05 20.51
CA ASN A 12 -7.04 2.90 20.57
C ASN A 12 -6.02 2.55 21.65
N TRP A 13 -6.37 1.73 22.64
CA TRP A 13 -5.52 1.44 23.79
C TRP A 13 -5.35 -0.05 24.08
N GLN A 14 -6.38 -0.85 23.92
CA GLN A 14 -6.32 -2.30 24.17
C GLN A 14 -5.42 -3.03 23.18
N GLY A 15 -4.63 -3.98 23.68
CA GLY A 15 -3.73 -4.80 22.87
C GLY A 15 -2.42 -4.09 22.51
N GLN A 16 -2.09 -2.98 23.16
CA GLN A 16 -0.84 -2.25 22.91
C GLN A 16 0.23 -2.46 24.00
N GLY A 17 -0.07 -3.28 25.01
CA GLY A 17 0.79 -3.51 26.15
C GLY A 17 0.81 -2.34 27.15
N ASN A 18 1.60 -2.48 28.20
CA ASN A 18 1.76 -1.43 29.21
C ASN A 18 2.57 -0.26 28.66
N MET A 19 2.06 0.96 28.80
CA MET A 19 2.68 2.14 28.19
C MET A 19 2.72 3.36 29.10
N PRO A 20 3.85 4.09 29.15
CA PRO A 20 3.90 5.35 29.87
C PRO A 20 2.99 6.39 29.21
N THR A 21 2.27 7.13 30.01
CA THR A 21 1.41 8.23 29.59
C THR A 21 1.41 9.34 30.64
N THR A 22 0.70 10.43 30.36
CA THR A 22 0.53 11.54 31.29
C THR A 22 -0.94 11.92 31.42
N VAL A 23 -1.30 12.48 32.56
CA VAL A 23 -2.65 12.99 32.81
C VAL A 23 -2.85 14.25 32.00
N LYS A 24 -3.83 14.24 31.11
CA LYS A 24 -4.20 15.36 30.22
C LYS A 24 -5.08 16.39 30.94
N LYS A 25 -5.94 15.89 31.84
CA LYS A 25 -6.88 16.69 32.60
C LYS A 25 -6.99 16.08 34.00
N SER A 26 -6.81 16.88 35.05
CA SER A 26 -6.93 16.43 36.45
C SER A 26 -8.19 15.61 36.64
N THR A 27 -8.08 14.47 37.25
CA THR A 27 -9.16 13.48 37.34
C THR A 27 -9.16 12.73 38.67
N THR A 28 -10.35 12.42 39.13
CA THR A 28 -10.54 11.49 40.25
C THR A 28 -10.15 10.08 39.78
N VAL A 29 -9.42 9.37 40.60
CA VAL A 29 -9.03 7.98 40.35
C VAL A 29 -9.67 7.06 41.42
N TYR A 30 -9.83 5.81 41.05
CA TYR A 30 -10.53 4.81 41.83
C TYR A 30 -9.62 3.60 42.09
N SER A 31 -9.78 2.94 43.19
CA SER A 31 -9.31 1.58 43.45
C SER A 31 -10.46 0.61 43.40
N LYS A 32 -10.19 -0.69 43.37
CA LYS A 32 -11.21 -1.72 43.58
C LYS A 32 -11.16 -2.16 45.05
N ASP A 33 -12.34 -2.22 45.70
CA ASP A 33 -12.47 -2.87 47.01
C ASP A 33 -12.44 -4.41 46.86
N ASP A 34 -12.52 -5.11 48.00
CA ASP A 34 -12.50 -6.58 48.08
C ASP A 34 -13.64 -7.24 47.27
N ASN A 35 -14.70 -6.50 46.98
CA ASN A 35 -15.84 -6.95 46.16
C ASN A 35 -15.71 -6.53 44.70
N GLY A 36 -14.58 -5.95 44.28
CA GLY A 36 -14.33 -5.47 42.94
C GLY A 36 -15.06 -4.17 42.56
N LYS A 37 -15.69 -3.47 43.54
CA LYS A 37 -16.38 -2.21 43.32
C LYS A 37 -15.38 -1.04 43.31
N TYR A 38 -15.61 -0.08 42.40
CA TYR A 38 -14.79 1.11 42.34
C TYR A 38 -15.09 2.09 43.47
N VAL A 39 -14.07 2.39 44.29
CA VAL A 39 -14.11 3.39 45.37
C VAL A 39 -13.09 4.48 45.09
N ALA A 40 -13.42 5.72 45.43
CA ALA A 40 -12.51 6.85 45.17
C ALA A 40 -11.21 6.64 45.96
N ALA A 41 -10.07 6.69 45.27
CA ALA A 41 -8.75 6.47 45.84
C ALA A 41 -7.89 7.76 45.90
N GLY A 42 -8.32 8.83 45.24
CA GLY A 42 -7.63 10.09 45.22
C GLY A 42 -7.83 10.84 43.88
N SER A 43 -6.89 11.70 43.56
CA SER A 43 -6.89 12.42 42.30
C SER A 43 -5.48 12.48 41.70
N LEU A 44 -5.43 12.50 40.40
CA LEU A 44 -4.19 12.79 39.63
C LEU A 44 -4.33 14.17 39.01
N SER A 45 -3.23 14.91 39.02
CA SER A 45 -3.13 16.25 38.47
C SER A 45 -2.72 16.22 37.00
N LYS A 46 -3.13 17.24 36.23
CA LYS A 46 -2.64 17.40 34.87
C LYS A 46 -1.09 17.42 34.86
N GLY A 47 -0.51 16.57 34.03
CA GLY A 47 0.94 16.43 33.88
C GLY A 47 1.55 15.26 34.65
N ASP A 48 0.82 14.64 35.59
CA ASP A 48 1.31 13.47 36.32
C ASP A 48 1.64 12.34 35.34
N ALA A 49 2.81 11.72 35.55
CA ALA A 49 3.25 10.57 34.78
C ALA A 49 2.65 9.28 35.37
N VAL A 50 2.08 8.45 34.53
CA VAL A 50 1.53 7.15 34.91
C VAL A 50 1.83 6.12 33.82
N THR A 51 1.67 4.84 34.13
CA THR A 51 1.76 3.77 33.14
C THR A 51 0.38 3.16 32.92
N TYR A 52 -0.13 3.20 31.70
CA TYR A 52 -1.33 2.46 31.29
C TYR A 52 -1.06 0.95 31.43
N LEU A 53 -1.98 0.21 32.01
CA LEU A 53 -1.92 -1.24 32.19
C LEU A 53 -2.93 -1.91 31.27
N ASP A 54 -2.43 -2.55 30.23
CA ASP A 54 -3.26 -3.18 29.21
C ASP A 54 -4.04 -4.38 29.78
N GLY A 55 -5.30 -4.48 29.35
CA GLY A 55 -6.19 -5.58 29.75
C GLY A 55 -6.70 -5.55 31.19
N GLN A 56 -6.29 -4.60 32.02
CA GLN A 56 -6.68 -4.54 33.46
C GLN A 56 -7.83 -3.60 33.77
N GLY A 57 -8.41 -2.92 32.80
CA GLY A 57 -9.56 -2.02 32.95
C GLY A 57 -10.91 -2.76 33.03
N ASP A 58 -12.02 -1.98 33.07
CA ASP A 58 -13.37 -2.54 32.99
C ASP A 58 -13.83 -2.82 31.53
N GLY A 59 -12.98 -2.53 30.57
CA GLY A 59 -13.27 -2.70 29.14
C GLY A 59 -14.26 -1.68 28.55
N HIS A 60 -14.84 -0.81 29.40
CA HIS A 60 -15.89 0.12 28.97
C HIS A 60 -15.54 1.60 29.18
N THR A 61 -15.32 2.03 30.41
CA THR A 61 -15.13 3.44 30.76
C THR A 61 -13.90 3.73 31.58
N LYS A 62 -13.37 2.73 32.32
CA LYS A 62 -12.19 2.90 33.17
C LYS A 62 -11.06 2.00 32.76
N ALA A 63 -9.93 2.64 32.44
CA ALA A 63 -8.64 1.98 32.23
C ALA A 63 -7.87 1.90 33.56
N ALA A 64 -6.99 0.92 33.67
CA ALA A 64 -6.10 0.78 34.81
C ALA A 64 -4.77 1.50 34.50
N PHE A 65 -4.22 2.17 35.51
CA PHE A 65 -2.94 2.88 35.45
C PHE A 65 -2.12 2.59 36.67
N GLN A 66 -0.83 2.35 36.52
CA GLN A 66 0.13 2.37 37.61
C GLN A 66 0.52 3.81 37.89
N SER A 67 0.32 4.28 39.08
CA SER A 67 0.67 5.62 39.59
C SER A 67 1.41 5.53 40.90
N GLU A 68 1.78 6.66 41.50
CA GLU A 68 2.34 6.74 42.84
C GLU A 68 1.32 6.27 43.90
N LEU A 69 0.02 6.32 43.60
CA LEU A 69 -1.06 5.80 44.46
C LEU A 69 -1.28 4.28 44.28
N GLY A 70 -0.40 3.60 43.55
CA GLY A 70 -0.56 2.20 43.18
C GLY A 70 -1.37 2.03 41.90
N VAL A 71 -2.04 0.87 41.75
CA VAL A 71 -2.92 0.61 40.58
C VAL A 71 -4.25 1.35 40.81
N VAL A 72 -4.51 2.28 39.90
CA VAL A 72 -5.72 3.11 39.93
C VAL A 72 -6.51 2.98 38.63
N TYR A 73 -7.80 3.26 38.69
CA TYR A 73 -8.72 3.19 37.56
C TYR A 73 -9.30 4.58 37.29
N ALA A 74 -9.28 5.00 36.05
CA ALA A 74 -9.81 6.30 35.65
C ALA A 74 -10.34 6.28 34.22
N ASN A 75 -11.10 7.33 33.86
CA ASN A 75 -11.56 7.51 32.50
C ASN A 75 -10.35 7.82 31.59
N ILE A 76 -10.18 6.98 30.60
CA ILE A 76 -9.05 7.04 29.65
C ILE A 76 -8.95 8.36 28.89
N ASP A 77 -10.08 9.05 28.67
CA ASP A 77 -10.13 10.33 27.97
C ASP A 77 -9.40 11.46 28.73
N ASN A 78 -9.11 11.25 30.03
CA ASN A 78 -8.37 12.19 30.85
C ASN A 78 -6.85 12.04 30.74
N PHE A 79 -6.38 11.10 29.93
CA PHE A 79 -4.94 10.85 29.70
C PHE A 79 -4.53 11.22 28.29
N VAL A 80 -3.26 11.60 28.15
CA VAL A 80 -2.68 11.78 26.83
C VAL A 80 -2.60 10.40 26.20
N LYS A 81 -3.19 10.23 25.02
CA LYS A 81 -3.01 8.98 24.27
C LYS A 81 -1.51 8.72 24.18
N PRO A 82 -0.99 7.60 24.71
CA PRO A 82 0.40 7.27 24.47
C PRO A 82 0.60 7.38 22.97
N LYS A 83 1.61 8.08 22.56
CA LYS A 83 2.13 7.83 21.20
C LYS A 83 2.42 6.34 21.24
N SER A 84 1.65 5.54 20.52
CA SER A 84 1.99 4.14 20.28
C SER A 84 3.50 4.18 20.07
N ALA A 85 4.25 3.38 20.84
CA ALA A 85 5.68 3.29 20.61
C ALA A 85 5.78 3.28 19.12
N GLN A 86 6.32 4.34 18.52
CA GLN A 86 6.34 4.42 17.07
C GLN A 86 7.02 3.13 16.74
N SER A 87 6.27 2.20 16.17
CA SER A 87 6.89 0.99 15.64
C SER A 87 7.98 1.59 14.76
N VAL A 88 9.20 1.52 15.26
CA VAL A 88 10.35 2.11 14.55
C VAL A 88 10.15 1.50 13.18
N ALA A 89 9.96 2.33 12.17
CA ALA A 89 9.59 1.84 10.85
C ALA A 89 10.81 1.10 10.33
N ILE A 90 10.92 -0.18 10.71
CA ILE A 90 12.03 -1.05 10.35
C ILE A 90 11.82 -1.35 8.89
N SER A 91 12.67 -0.81 8.05
CA SER A 91 12.66 -1.15 6.64
C SER A 91 13.22 -2.55 6.46
N LEU A 92 12.45 -3.43 5.84
CA LEU A 92 12.83 -4.79 5.47
C LEU A 92 12.90 -4.97 3.93
N GLY A 93 13.03 -3.88 3.17
CA GLY A 93 13.19 -3.93 1.72
C GLY A 93 14.64 -4.20 1.27
N PRO A 94 14.86 -4.50 -0.02
CA PRO A 94 16.17 -4.87 -0.57
C PRO A 94 17.31 -3.88 -0.23
N SER A 95 17.06 -2.58 -0.32
CA SER A 95 18.05 -1.56 0.01
C SER A 95 18.47 -1.54 1.46
N SER A 96 17.56 -1.88 2.37
CA SER A 96 17.88 -1.94 3.81
C SER A 96 18.85 -3.06 4.16
N PHE A 97 19.00 -4.06 3.28
CA PHE A 97 19.97 -5.14 3.37
C PHE A 97 21.18 -4.94 2.44
N GLY A 98 21.31 -3.79 1.78
CA GLY A 98 22.39 -3.55 0.83
C GLY A 98 22.37 -4.47 -0.39
N LEU A 99 21.20 -5.01 -0.76
CA LEU A 99 21.04 -5.95 -1.87
C LEU A 99 20.65 -5.24 -3.18
N ALA A 100 20.06 -4.05 -3.11
CA ALA A 100 19.60 -3.32 -4.28
C ALA A 100 20.75 -2.96 -5.24
N ASN A 101 20.44 -2.96 -6.55
CA ASN A 101 21.35 -2.69 -7.65
C ASN A 101 22.58 -3.63 -7.68
N ARG A 102 22.34 -4.92 -7.38
CA ARG A 102 23.40 -5.95 -7.34
C ARG A 102 23.01 -7.19 -8.12
N THR A 103 24.02 -7.84 -8.72
CA THR A 103 23.90 -9.18 -9.32
C THR A 103 24.64 -10.18 -8.45
N PHE A 104 23.99 -11.28 -8.17
CA PHE A 104 24.54 -12.44 -7.46
C PHE A 104 24.67 -13.60 -8.44
N ASN A 105 25.82 -14.27 -8.47
CA ASN A 105 26.12 -15.30 -9.46
C ASN A 105 25.41 -16.64 -9.20
N SER A 106 24.79 -16.79 -8.02
CA SER A 106 23.94 -17.94 -7.69
C SER A 106 22.93 -17.57 -6.63
N VAL A 107 21.88 -18.39 -6.50
CA VAL A 107 20.91 -18.29 -5.42
C VAL A 107 21.57 -18.45 -4.05
N ASN A 108 22.60 -19.30 -3.97
CA ASN A 108 23.34 -19.51 -2.72
C ASN A 108 24.18 -18.27 -2.33
N GLU A 109 24.80 -17.61 -3.30
CA GLU A 109 25.49 -16.32 -3.05
C GLU A 109 24.52 -15.26 -2.54
N TYR A 110 23.32 -15.17 -3.14
CA TYR A 110 22.27 -14.29 -2.68
C TYR A 110 21.83 -14.60 -1.24
N TYR A 111 21.59 -15.89 -0.94
CA TYR A 111 21.21 -16.34 0.39
C TYR A 111 22.27 -15.96 1.44
N ILE A 112 23.55 -16.23 1.16
CA ILE A 112 24.66 -15.88 2.07
C ILE A 112 24.72 -14.35 2.28
N ALA A 113 24.61 -13.57 1.21
CA ALA A 113 24.63 -12.12 1.30
C ALA A 113 23.46 -11.58 2.16
N LEU A 114 22.26 -12.13 1.99
CA LEU A 114 21.08 -11.76 2.78
C LEU A 114 21.26 -12.16 4.25
N THR A 115 21.75 -13.38 4.54
CA THR A 115 22.00 -13.84 5.90
C THR A 115 23.02 -12.95 6.61
N ASN A 116 24.13 -12.61 5.94
CA ASN A 116 25.15 -11.74 6.50
C ASN A 116 24.60 -10.30 6.75
N ALA A 117 23.78 -9.79 5.81
CA ALA A 117 23.15 -8.50 5.98
C ALA A 117 22.14 -8.51 7.14
N LEU A 118 21.38 -9.59 7.32
CA LEU A 118 20.46 -9.74 8.43
C LEU A 118 21.17 -9.77 9.77
N ILE A 119 22.25 -10.54 9.90
CA ILE A 119 23.08 -10.62 11.12
C ILE A 119 23.67 -9.23 11.46
N GLY A 120 24.00 -8.42 10.46
CA GLY A 120 24.52 -7.06 10.67
C GLY A 120 23.47 -6.03 11.11
N ARG A 121 22.17 -6.37 11.14
CA ARG A 121 21.08 -5.46 11.48
C ARG A 121 20.83 -5.40 12.99
N THR A 122 21.34 -4.37 13.63
CA THR A 122 21.15 -4.12 15.07
C THR A 122 19.85 -3.37 15.41
N ASP A 123 19.16 -2.86 14.40
CA ASP A 123 17.90 -2.12 14.52
C ASP A 123 16.65 -3.02 14.49
N ILE A 124 16.81 -4.31 14.17
CA ILE A 124 15.71 -5.29 14.16
C ILE A 124 15.56 -5.85 15.59
N PRO A 125 14.37 -5.75 16.22
CA PRO A 125 14.10 -6.36 17.51
C PRO A 125 14.32 -7.88 17.47
N GLY A 126 14.82 -8.46 18.58
CA GLY A 126 15.22 -9.87 18.67
C GLY A 126 14.14 -10.85 18.17
N GLU A 127 12.90 -10.71 18.63
CA GLU A 127 11.79 -11.57 18.20
C GLU A 127 11.52 -11.49 16.68
N LEU A 128 11.63 -10.29 16.10
CA LEU A 128 11.47 -10.11 14.67
C LEU A 128 12.69 -10.68 13.93
N PHE A 129 13.89 -10.50 14.47
CA PHE A 129 15.11 -11.07 13.91
C PHE A 129 15.01 -12.60 13.82
N ASP A 130 14.66 -13.25 14.92
CA ASP A 130 14.51 -14.71 14.98
C ASP A 130 13.49 -15.18 13.94
N TYR A 131 12.34 -14.53 13.85
CA TYR A 131 11.31 -14.88 12.87
C TYR A 131 11.77 -14.73 11.41
N VAL A 132 12.35 -13.60 11.05
CA VAL A 132 12.77 -13.38 9.66
C VAL A 132 13.93 -14.31 9.28
N ASN A 133 14.77 -14.69 10.24
CA ASN A 133 15.82 -15.67 10.04
C ASN A 133 15.26 -17.09 9.87
N GLU A 134 14.38 -17.53 10.75
CA GLU A 134 13.68 -18.81 10.63
C GLU A 134 12.90 -18.92 9.31
N LEU A 135 12.24 -17.84 8.89
CA LEU A 135 11.52 -17.79 7.62
C LEU A 135 12.47 -17.94 6.44
N LEU A 136 13.62 -17.29 6.49
CA LEU A 136 14.66 -17.40 5.47
C LEU A 136 15.19 -18.82 5.36
N ASP A 137 15.49 -19.46 6.49
CA ASP A 137 15.98 -20.84 6.55
C ASP A 137 14.93 -21.83 6.06
N TYR A 138 13.67 -21.64 6.45
CA TYR A 138 12.56 -22.45 5.96
C TYR A 138 12.43 -22.39 4.43
N VAL A 139 12.51 -21.18 3.85
CA VAL A 139 12.40 -21.00 2.41
C VAL A 139 13.60 -21.60 1.68
N ASN A 140 14.79 -21.48 2.23
CA ASN A 140 16.01 -22.03 1.61
C ASN A 140 16.09 -23.56 1.71
N ASN A 141 15.79 -24.15 2.87
CA ASN A 141 16.06 -25.55 3.18
C ASN A 141 14.85 -26.47 3.01
N GLY A 142 13.64 -25.94 3.02
CA GLY A 142 12.42 -26.72 2.85
C GLY A 142 11.90 -27.40 4.11
N SER A 143 12.53 -27.17 5.23
CA SER A 143 12.17 -27.74 6.51
C SER A 143 12.40 -26.74 7.62
N GLY A 144 11.55 -26.77 8.61
CA GLY A 144 11.57 -25.88 9.77
C GLY A 144 10.15 -25.64 10.25
N SER A 145 9.96 -25.58 11.53
CA SER A 145 8.78 -25.01 12.14
C SER A 145 9.18 -23.67 12.69
N TYR A 146 8.47 -22.62 12.35
CA TYR A 146 8.62 -21.38 13.09
C TYR A 146 7.43 -21.20 14.01
N THR A 147 7.74 -20.81 15.22
CA THR A 147 6.76 -20.49 16.26
C THR A 147 6.04 -19.22 15.87
N GLY A 148 4.73 -19.21 16.04
CA GLY A 148 3.92 -18.04 15.75
C GLY A 148 4.42 -16.82 16.52
N ILE A 149 4.62 -15.73 15.80
CA ILE A 149 4.94 -14.42 16.36
C ILE A 149 3.62 -13.70 16.68
N ASP A 150 3.60 -12.94 17.74
CA ASP A 150 2.59 -11.92 17.95
C ASP A 150 2.83 -10.76 16.96
N PHE A 151 2.13 -10.81 15.82
CA PHE A 151 2.19 -9.78 14.81
C PHE A 151 1.57 -8.44 15.21
N SER A 152 1.01 -8.33 16.43
CA SER A 152 0.45 -7.07 16.92
C SER A 152 1.54 -6.00 17.11
N SER A 153 2.76 -6.45 17.40
CA SER A 153 3.92 -5.59 17.63
C SER A 153 4.65 -5.15 16.34
N PHE A 154 4.35 -5.78 15.20
CA PHE A 154 5.09 -5.56 13.96
C PHE A 154 4.19 -5.06 12.82
N ASN A 155 4.79 -4.30 11.90
CA ASN A 155 4.11 -3.90 10.69
C ASN A 155 3.99 -5.08 9.71
N TRP A 156 2.82 -5.72 9.70
CA TRP A 156 2.53 -6.86 8.82
C TRP A 156 2.83 -6.59 7.34
N GLY A 157 2.57 -5.37 6.87
CA GLY A 157 2.85 -4.99 5.47
C GLY A 157 4.34 -5.06 5.15
N GLN A 158 5.20 -4.60 6.05
CA GLN A 158 6.65 -4.66 5.86
C GLN A 158 7.16 -6.10 5.88
N LEU A 159 6.63 -6.95 6.75
CA LEU A 159 6.99 -8.36 6.80
C LEU A 159 6.58 -9.10 5.53
N GLN A 160 5.39 -8.81 4.98
CA GLN A 160 4.95 -9.35 3.70
C GLN A 160 5.85 -8.89 2.55
N ASN A 161 6.27 -7.61 2.54
CA ASN A 161 7.19 -7.11 1.53
C ASN A 161 8.57 -7.77 1.64
N TYR A 162 9.08 -7.94 2.86
CA TYR A 162 10.31 -8.70 3.08
C TYR A 162 10.23 -10.10 2.48
N TYR A 163 9.14 -10.80 2.74
CA TYR A 163 8.92 -12.14 2.21
C TYR A 163 8.85 -12.16 0.67
N ALA A 164 8.12 -11.22 0.08
CA ALA A 164 7.93 -11.18 -1.37
C ALA A 164 9.19 -10.68 -2.12
N GLU A 165 9.75 -9.55 -1.69
CA GLU A 165 10.77 -8.83 -2.45
C GLU A 165 12.19 -9.26 -2.07
N VAL A 166 12.43 -9.72 -0.83
CA VAL A 166 13.76 -10.07 -0.34
C VAL A 166 13.96 -11.59 -0.29
N ILE A 167 13.03 -12.35 0.27
CA ILE A 167 13.12 -13.83 0.27
C ILE A 167 12.61 -14.43 -1.05
N GLY A 168 11.78 -13.71 -1.78
CA GLY A 168 11.17 -14.16 -3.04
C GLY A 168 12.13 -14.78 -4.05
N PRO A 169 13.32 -14.22 -4.33
CA PRO A 169 14.28 -14.84 -5.24
C PRO A 169 14.66 -16.26 -4.85
N ILE A 170 14.87 -16.50 -3.54
CA ILE A 170 15.19 -17.85 -3.02
C ILE A 170 13.99 -18.78 -3.20
N ALA A 171 12.78 -18.30 -2.86
CA ALA A 171 11.55 -19.05 -3.02
C ALA A 171 11.31 -19.46 -4.49
N CYS A 172 11.50 -18.54 -5.43
CA CYS A 172 11.37 -18.81 -6.86
C CYS A 172 12.28 -19.94 -7.33
N CYS A 173 13.54 -19.95 -6.88
CA CYS A 173 14.52 -20.91 -7.34
C CYS A 173 14.50 -22.24 -6.56
N LYS A 174 14.16 -22.22 -5.27
CA LYS A 174 14.24 -23.41 -4.39
C LYS A 174 12.89 -24.11 -4.21
N ARG A 175 11.77 -23.43 -4.49
CA ARG A 175 10.42 -23.98 -4.25
C ARG A 175 9.65 -24.30 -5.51
N GLY A 176 10.33 -24.33 -6.66
CA GLY A 176 9.73 -24.72 -7.92
C GLY A 176 8.66 -23.75 -8.44
N LEU A 177 8.63 -22.50 -7.97
CA LEU A 177 7.61 -21.53 -8.37
C LEU A 177 7.70 -21.16 -9.86
N LEU A 178 8.86 -21.34 -10.47
CA LEU A 178 9.08 -21.10 -11.90
C LEU A 178 8.96 -22.36 -12.76
N ASN A 179 8.55 -23.49 -12.18
CA ASN A 179 8.36 -24.74 -12.93
C ASN A 179 7.32 -24.56 -14.03
N GLY A 180 7.67 -24.97 -15.24
CA GLY A 180 6.81 -24.81 -16.41
C GLY A 180 6.78 -23.39 -17.00
N LEU A 181 7.43 -22.41 -16.37
CA LEU A 181 7.52 -21.03 -16.85
C LEU A 181 8.89 -20.72 -17.44
N VAL A 182 9.92 -21.41 -16.95
CA VAL A 182 11.31 -21.27 -17.38
C VAL A 182 11.97 -22.64 -17.50
N ASP A 183 13.14 -22.72 -18.11
CA ASP A 183 13.94 -23.96 -18.11
C ASP A 183 14.45 -24.25 -16.68
N THR A 184 13.82 -25.20 -16.01
CA THR A 184 14.09 -25.55 -14.63
C THR A 184 15.34 -26.38 -14.42
N LEU A 185 15.87 -27.01 -15.47
CA LEU A 185 17.09 -27.82 -15.36
C LEU A 185 18.30 -26.99 -14.96
N ALA A 186 18.32 -25.72 -15.37
CA ALA A 186 19.40 -24.79 -15.08
C ALA A 186 19.10 -23.83 -13.90
N ILE A 187 17.96 -23.96 -13.22
CA ILE A 187 17.56 -23.01 -12.16
C ILE A 187 18.51 -23.02 -10.95
N GLY A 188 19.18 -24.16 -10.70
CA GLY A 188 20.19 -24.26 -9.64
C GLY A 188 21.42 -23.37 -9.86
N SER A 189 21.71 -23.00 -11.11
CA SER A 189 22.79 -22.09 -11.51
C SER A 189 22.29 -20.67 -11.81
N ALA A 190 21.03 -20.36 -11.52
CA ALA A 190 20.44 -19.07 -11.79
C ALA A 190 21.16 -17.95 -11.04
N LYS A 191 21.42 -16.84 -11.74
CA LYS A 191 21.86 -15.60 -11.13
C LYS A 191 20.64 -14.79 -10.69
N ILE A 192 20.81 -14.00 -9.64
CA ILE A 192 19.78 -13.09 -9.13
C ILE A 192 20.24 -11.66 -9.36
N PHE A 193 19.41 -10.85 -10.00
CA PHE A 193 19.61 -9.42 -10.07
C PHE A 193 18.54 -8.70 -9.26
N MET A 194 18.98 -7.91 -8.28
CA MET A 194 18.13 -7.03 -7.50
C MET A 194 18.21 -5.62 -8.10
N PRO A 195 17.09 -5.06 -8.60
CA PRO A 195 17.12 -3.73 -9.21
C PRO A 195 17.29 -2.62 -8.15
N PRO A 196 17.53 -1.38 -8.59
CA PRO A 196 17.43 -0.23 -7.70
C PRO A 196 15.98 -0.03 -7.23
N ASP A 197 15.76 0.59 -6.08
CA ASP A 197 14.43 0.85 -5.50
C ASP A 197 13.50 1.68 -6.40
N SER A 198 14.06 2.37 -7.39
CA SER A 198 13.29 3.12 -8.39
C SER A 198 12.65 2.26 -9.47
N GLU A 199 13.05 0.99 -9.61
CA GLU A 199 12.44 0.06 -10.55
C GLU A 199 10.98 -0.22 -10.15
N ARG A 200 10.09 -0.25 -11.12
CA ARG A 200 8.64 -0.39 -10.87
C ARG A 200 7.98 -1.50 -11.66
N LEU A 201 8.71 -2.09 -12.60
CA LEU A 201 8.16 -3.11 -13.46
C LEU A 201 8.27 -4.49 -12.82
N TYR A 202 9.40 -4.76 -12.19
CA TYR A 202 9.70 -6.03 -11.55
C TYR A 202 10.42 -5.80 -10.21
N ASP A 203 10.34 -6.77 -9.34
CA ASP A 203 10.94 -6.71 -8.01
C ASP A 203 12.35 -7.34 -8.01
N TYR A 204 12.60 -8.30 -8.91
CA TYR A 204 13.92 -8.90 -9.17
C TYR A 204 13.94 -9.63 -10.50
N LYS A 205 15.15 -10.00 -10.98
CA LYS A 205 15.32 -10.91 -12.12
C LYS A 205 15.94 -12.22 -11.67
N VAL A 206 15.47 -13.30 -12.29
CA VAL A 206 16.12 -14.60 -12.28
C VAL A 206 16.74 -14.80 -13.66
N ILE A 207 18.06 -14.98 -13.71
CA ILE A 207 18.82 -15.07 -14.96
C ILE A 207 19.32 -16.49 -15.11
N ILE A 208 18.85 -17.20 -16.13
CA ILE A 208 19.17 -18.59 -16.41
C ILE A 208 19.90 -18.66 -17.74
N GLY A 209 21.20 -18.92 -17.69
CA GLY A 209 22.05 -18.85 -18.89
C GLY A 209 22.09 -17.43 -19.48
N LYS A 210 21.44 -17.23 -20.63
CA LYS A 210 21.31 -15.91 -21.31
C LYS A 210 19.93 -15.30 -21.11
N ASP A 211 18.98 -16.04 -20.58
CA ASP A 211 17.59 -15.61 -20.47
C ASP A 211 17.34 -14.88 -19.16
N GLU A 212 16.83 -13.68 -19.25
CA GLU A 212 16.47 -12.84 -18.12
C GLU A 212 14.96 -12.90 -17.90
N HIS A 213 14.54 -13.39 -16.75
CA HIS A 213 13.15 -13.47 -16.35
C HIS A 213 12.85 -12.40 -15.32
N MET A 214 12.04 -11.41 -15.69
CA MET A 214 11.58 -10.35 -14.79
C MET A 214 10.47 -10.90 -13.89
N ILE A 215 10.64 -10.79 -12.58
CA ILE A 215 9.71 -11.31 -11.60
C ILE A 215 9.06 -10.16 -10.84
N SER A 216 7.73 -10.12 -10.83
CA SER A 216 6.98 -9.21 -9.96
C SER A 216 6.32 -10.01 -8.85
N ALA A 217 6.83 -9.85 -7.63
CA ALA A 217 6.37 -10.55 -6.45
C ALA A 217 5.14 -9.87 -5.83
N LYS A 218 4.13 -10.66 -5.49
CA LYS A 218 2.90 -10.16 -4.86
C LYS A 218 2.60 -10.96 -3.60
N VAL A 219 2.22 -10.24 -2.55
CA VAL A 219 2.00 -10.85 -1.22
C VAL A 219 0.62 -11.49 -1.05
N LYS A 220 -0.32 -11.18 -1.94
CA LYS A 220 -1.67 -11.76 -1.92
C LYS A 220 -2.39 -11.52 -3.24
N SER A 221 -3.45 -12.28 -3.48
CA SER A 221 -4.40 -12.00 -4.55
C SER A 221 -5.01 -10.60 -4.37
N GLY A 222 -5.20 -9.89 -5.47
CA GLY A 222 -5.75 -8.54 -5.45
C GLY A 222 -4.76 -7.43 -5.06
N ALA A 223 -3.48 -7.72 -4.91
CA ALA A 223 -2.46 -6.69 -4.77
C ALA A 223 -2.44 -5.81 -6.04
N SER A 224 -2.62 -4.49 -5.86
CA SER A 224 -2.62 -3.57 -6.98
C SER A 224 -1.23 -3.02 -7.25
N ASN A 225 -0.81 -3.09 -8.49
CA ASN A 225 0.35 -2.38 -9.01
C ASN A 225 -0.06 -1.16 -9.81
N GLN A 226 0.93 -0.35 -10.18
CA GLN A 226 0.70 0.88 -10.93
C GLN A 226 1.80 1.03 -11.98
N VAL A 227 1.39 1.40 -13.18
CA VAL A 227 2.30 1.83 -14.24
C VAL A 227 1.89 3.20 -14.77
N LYS A 228 2.81 3.92 -15.39
CA LYS A 228 2.45 5.16 -16.07
C LYS A 228 1.67 4.83 -17.35
N PRO A 229 0.69 5.65 -17.75
CA PRO A 229 -0.03 5.51 -19.03
C PRO A 229 0.90 5.38 -20.23
N GLN A 230 2.02 6.11 -20.21
CA GLN A 230 3.04 6.06 -21.24
C GLN A 230 3.50 4.63 -21.56
N PHE A 231 3.76 3.80 -20.57
CA PHE A 231 4.26 2.45 -20.80
C PHE A 231 3.25 1.57 -21.52
N VAL A 232 1.96 1.74 -21.22
CA VAL A 232 0.88 1.00 -21.89
C VAL A 232 0.72 1.49 -23.33
N VAL A 233 0.72 2.80 -23.55
CA VAL A 233 0.65 3.41 -24.89
C VAL A 233 1.84 2.98 -25.76
N ASP A 234 3.05 3.07 -25.21
CA ASP A 234 4.28 2.72 -25.93
C ASP A 234 4.30 1.21 -26.29
N ALA A 235 3.83 0.35 -25.42
CA ALA A 235 3.71 -1.08 -25.70
C ALA A 235 2.72 -1.36 -26.85
N ILE A 236 1.59 -0.67 -26.89
CA ILE A 236 0.59 -0.80 -27.97
C ILE A 236 1.19 -0.33 -29.31
N VAL A 237 1.92 0.79 -29.30
CA VAL A 237 2.59 1.32 -30.50
C VAL A 237 3.67 0.34 -30.98
N ASN A 238 4.54 -0.10 -30.08
CA ASN A 238 5.67 -0.98 -30.39
C ASN A 238 5.23 -2.39 -30.83
N SER A 239 4.07 -2.86 -30.38
CA SER A 239 3.50 -4.14 -30.80
C SER A 239 2.83 -4.11 -32.19
N GLY A 240 2.73 -2.94 -32.84
CA GLY A 240 2.01 -2.77 -34.11
C GLY A 240 0.48 -2.82 -33.96
N ARG A 241 -0.05 -2.81 -32.74
CA ARG A 241 -1.51 -2.91 -32.44
C ARG A 241 -2.22 -1.56 -32.36
N LEU A 242 -1.57 -0.47 -32.74
CA LEU A 242 -2.14 0.87 -32.64
C LEU A 242 -3.51 0.96 -33.33
N ASN A 243 -3.66 0.37 -34.54
CA ASN A 243 -4.92 0.40 -35.28
C ASN A 243 -6.09 -0.28 -34.54
N GLN A 244 -5.80 -1.24 -33.66
CA GLN A 244 -6.80 -1.94 -32.87
C GLN A 244 -7.41 -1.06 -31.76
N PHE A 245 -6.65 -0.07 -31.29
CA PHE A 245 -7.01 0.70 -30.10
C PHE A 245 -7.17 2.20 -30.35
N SER A 246 -6.56 2.76 -31.38
CA SER A 246 -6.47 4.21 -31.61
C SER A 246 -7.81 4.95 -31.64
N SER A 247 -8.88 4.31 -32.10
CA SER A 247 -10.23 4.87 -32.13
C SER A 247 -11.00 4.69 -30.81
N SER A 248 -10.49 3.89 -29.87
CA SER A 248 -11.19 3.67 -28.59
C SER A 248 -11.00 4.87 -27.66
N LYS A 249 -12.05 5.20 -26.94
CA LYS A 249 -12.05 6.27 -25.93
C LYS A 249 -11.00 6.01 -24.83
N GLU A 250 -10.86 4.77 -24.43
CA GLU A 250 -9.90 4.32 -23.40
C GLU A 250 -8.47 4.60 -23.81
N PHE A 251 -8.10 4.33 -25.06
CA PHE A 251 -6.77 4.62 -25.58
C PHE A 251 -6.51 6.13 -25.69
N GLN A 252 -7.50 6.89 -26.20
CA GLN A 252 -7.40 8.35 -26.24
C GLN A 252 -7.19 8.96 -24.86
N ILE A 253 -7.85 8.40 -23.82
CA ILE A 253 -7.65 8.81 -22.43
C ILE A 253 -6.21 8.51 -21.98
N LEU A 254 -5.67 7.33 -22.27
CA LEU A 254 -4.27 7.02 -21.94
C LEU A 254 -3.30 7.98 -22.65
N GLN A 255 -3.55 8.34 -23.90
CA GLN A 255 -2.75 9.34 -24.60
C GLN A 255 -2.83 10.72 -23.94
N VAL A 256 -4.04 11.18 -23.60
CA VAL A 256 -4.23 12.47 -22.91
C VAL A 256 -3.50 12.47 -21.57
N LEU A 257 -3.55 11.38 -20.80
CA LEU A 257 -2.84 11.25 -19.53
C LEU A 257 -1.32 11.16 -19.70
N LYS A 258 -0.84 10.61 -20.83
CA LYS A 258 0.57 10.56 -21.20
C LYS A 258 1.12 11.93 -21.59
N ASP A 259 0.38 12.66 -22.44
CA ASP A 259 0.88 13.86 -23.13
C ASP A 259 0.67 15.14 -22.33
N ASN A 260 -0.17 15.10 -21.30
CA ASN A 260 -0.49 16.27 -20.49
C ASN A 260 0.14 16.21 -19.10
N THR A 261 0.47 17.42 -18.63
CA THR A 261 0.89 17.55 -17.24
C THR A 261 -0.22 17.06 -16.33
N VAL A 262 0.21 16.58 -15.22
CA VAL A 262 -0.52 16.14 -14.05
C VAL A 262 -1.79 16.98 -13.74
N ALA A 263 -1.77 18.28 -14.01
CA ALA A 263 -2.86 19.17 -13.71
C ALA A 263 -4.02 19.12 -14.72
N ALA A 264 -3.70 18.89 -16.00
CA ALA A 264 -4.67 18.94 -17.09
C ALA A 264 -5.25 17.55 -17.43
N GLY A 265 -4.45 16.52 -17.25
CA GLY A 265 -4.76 15.18 -17.75
C GLY A 265 -6.10 14.64 -17.28
N GLY A 266 -6.41 14.72 -15.98
CA GLY A 266 -7.67 14.23 -15.45
C GLY A 266 -8.91 14.98 -15.94
N LEU A 267 -8.80 16.30 -16.08
CA LEU A 267 -9.89 17.15 -16.60
C LEU A 267 -10.16 16.86 -18.09
N LEU A 268 -9.10 16.84 -18.89
CA LEU A 268 -9.16 16.52 -20.33
C LEU A 268 -9.69 15.11 -20.56
N ALA A 269 -9.19 14.15 -19.81
CA ALA A 269 -9.63 12.77 -19.89
C ALA A 269 -11.11 12.61 -19.54
N TRP A 270 -11.59 13.30 -18.49
CA TRP A 270 -13.00 13.26 -18.14
C TRP A 270 -13.88 13.90 -19.23
N ASN A 271 -13.41 14.97 -19.84
CA ASN A 271 -14.13 15.62 -20.94
C ASN A 271 -14.26 14.74 -22.20
N LEU A 272 -13.34 13.77 -22.38
CA LEU A 272 -13.49 12.71 -23.40
C LEU A 272 -14.59 11.68 -23.03
N VAL A 273 -14.71 11.36 -21.75
CA VAL A 273 -15.75 10.41 -21.28
C VAL A 273 -17.12 11.04 -21.38
N GLU A 274 -17.24 12.27 -20.93
CA GLU A 274 -18.49 13.01 -20.89
C GLU A 274 -18.31 14.40 -21.51
N PRO A 275 -18.44 14.49 -22.84
CA PRO A 275 -18.36 15.77 -23.54
C PRO A 275 -19.51 16.71 -23.12
N ASN A 276 -19.25 18.01 -23.21
CA ASN A 276 -20.20 19.11 -22.90
C ASN A 276 -20.49 19.39 -21.42
N VAL A 277 -19.85 18.70 -20.48
CA VAL A 277 -19.94 19.08 -19.05
C VAL A 277 -18.97 20.18 -18.67
N MET A 278 -17.90 20.34 -19.44
CA MET A 278 -16.95 21.46 -19.32
C MET A 278 -16.51 21.90 -20.72
N THR A 279 -16.42 23.21 -20.94
CA THR A 279 -15.86 23.70 -22.21
C THR A 279 -14.35 23.45 -22.25
N SER A 280 -13.78 23.35 -23.45
CA SER A 280 -12.32 23.25 -23.60
C SER A 280 -11.59 24.49 -23.03
N ALA A 281 -12.21 25.65 -23.08
CA ALA A 281 -11.70 26.88 -22.49
C ALA A 281 -11.66 26.78 -20.95
N ALA A 282 -12.70 26.24 -20.31
CA ALA A 282 -12.72 26.00 -18.86
C ALA A 282 -11.62 25.02 -18.44
N VAL A 283 -11.46 23.92 -19.17
CA VAL A 283 -10.39 22.95 -18.92
C VAL A 283 -9.02 23.60 -19.02
N ALA A 284 -8.78 24.40 -20.05
CA ALA A 284 -7.53 25.11 -20.23
C ALA A 284 -7.25 26.14 -19.12
N SER A 285 -8.26 26.93 -18.75
CA SER A 285 -8.16 27.92 -17.69
C SER A 285 -7.87 27.29 -16.32
N ILE A 286 -8.59 26.24 -15.95
CA ILE A 286 -8.37 25.51 -14.71
C ILE A 286 -6.97 24.90 -14.70
N SER A 287 -6.55 24.27 -15.79
CA SER A 287 -5.25 23.64 -15.93
C SER A 287 -4.09 24.62 -15.86
N ALA A 288 -4.24 25.81 -16.42
CA ALA A 288 -3.23 26.86 -16.41
C ALA A 288 -2.98 27.42 -15.00
N ILE A 289 -4.02 27.54 -14.19
CA ILE A 289 -3.93 28.05 -12.82
C ILE A 289 -3.46 26.97 -11.86
N TYR A 290 -3.73 25.71 -12.18
CA TYR A 290 -3.37 24.58 -11.34
C TYR A 290 -1.85 24.33 -11.34
N ARG A 291 -1.15 25.06 -10.50
CA ARG A 291 0.29 24.86 -10.22
C ARG A 291 0.47 24.79 -8.70
N GLY A 292 0.78 23.59 -8.20
CA GLY A 292 1.06 23.40 -6.77
C GLY A 292 -0.16 23.61 -5.86
N ASN A 293 -0.10 24.56 -4.94
CA ASN A 293 -1.12 24.78 -3.88
C ASN A 293 -2.41 25.49 -4.34
N ALA A 294 -2.75 25.44 -5.61
CA ALA A 294 -3.93 26.12 -6.16
C ALA A 294 -5.29 25.45 -5.86
N HIS A 295 -5.30 24.36 -5.07
CA HIS A 295 -6.53 23.61 -4.76
C HIS A 295 -7.67 24.46 -4.17
N SER A 296 -7.33 25.39 -3.31
CA SER A 296 -8.31 26.27 -2.66
C SER A 296 -8.75 27.47 -3.51
N LYS A 297 -8.12 27.70 -4.66
CA LYS A 297 -8.53 28.78 -5.54
C LYS A 297 -9.88 28.48 -6.18
N LYS A 298 -10.69 29.52 -6.33
CA LYS A 298 -11.96 29.44 -7.04
C LYS A 298 -11.73 29.19 -8.53
N VAL A 299 -12.70 28.56 -9.17
CA VAL A 299 -12.67 28.37 -10.62
C VAL A 299 -12.75 29.71 -11.32
N PRO A 300 -11.86 30.01 -12.28
CA PRO A 300 -11.77 31.38 -12.86
C PRO A 300 -12.94 31.74 -13.78
N ASP A 301 -13.55 30.74 -14.41
CA ASP A 301 -14.66 30.90 -15.33
C ASP A 301 -15.83 30.01 -14.86
N ALA A 302 -16.65 30.60 -14.01
CA ALA A 302 -17.75 29.89 -13.37
C ALA A 302 -18.81 29.43 -14.38
N GLU A 303 -19.14 30.25 -15.38
CA GLU A 303 -20.17 29.91 -16.37
C GLU A 303 -19.76 28.75 -17.25
N ALA A 304 -18.47 28.65 -17.55
CA ALA A 304 -17.94 27.56 -18.42
C ALA A 304 -17.97 26.18 -17.78
N ILE A 305 -18.19 26.09 -16.46
CA ILE A 305 -18.32 24.82 -15.73
C ILE A 305 -19.72 24.61 -15.13
N GLU A 306 -20.68 25.48 -15.43
CA GLU A 306 -22.03 25.39 -14.89
C GLU A 306 -22.67 24.03 -15.13
N PRO A 307 -22.61 23.41 -16.33
CA PRO A 307 -23.17 22.09 -16.54
C PRO A 307 -22.51 21.00 -15.66
N PHE A 308 -21.20 21.15 -15.38
CA PHE A 308 -20.49 20.25 -14.47
C PHE A 308 -20.95 20.45 -13.03
N ARG A 309 -21.09 21.71 -12.60
CA ARG A 309 -21.61 22.05 -11.28
C ARG A 309 -23.02 21.50 -11.07
N GLU A 310 -23.95 21.75 -11.99
CA GLU A 310 -25.33 21.24 -11.89
C GLU A 310 -25.39 19.74 -11.72
N LYS A 311 -24.59 19.02 -12.50
CA LYS A 311 -24.58 17.57 -12.49
C LYS A 311 -23.93 16.96 -11.25
N TYR A 312 -22.79 17.51 -10.82
CA TYR A 312 -21.94 16.86 -9.80
C TYR A 312 -21.88 17.58 -8.45
N PHE A 313 -22.38 18.81 -8.37
CA PHE A 313 -22.43 19.63 -7.16
C PHE A 313 -23.76 20.41 -7.10
N PRO A 314 -24.92 19.76 -7.17
CA PRO A 314 -26.21 20.42 -7.35
C PRO A 314 -26.58 21.39 -6.21
N THR A 315 -26.02 21.18 -5.02
CA THR A 315 -26.28 22.01 -3.84
C THR A 315 -25.27 23.15 -3.66
N LYS A 316 -24.25 23.23 -4.51
CA LYS A 316 -23.18 24.23 -4.37
C LYS A 316 -23.32 25.30 -5.45
N LYS A 317 -23.08 26.55 -5.07
CA LYS A 317 -23.01 27.62 -6.06
C LYS A 317 -21.72 27.50 -6.88
N VAL A 318 -21.77 27.88 -8.14
CA VAL A 318 -20.64 27.76 -9.05
C VAL A 318 -19.45 28.61 -8.62
N GLU A 319 -19.71 29.80 -8.13
CA GLU A 319 -18.70 30.73 -7.57
C GLU A 319 -18.02 30.21 -6.30
N ASP A 320 -18.59 29.16 -5.70
CA ASP A 320 -18.04 28.55 -4.49
C ASP A 320 -17.18 27.32 -4.81
N LEU A 321 -17.19 26.85 -6.06
CA LEU A 321 -16.35 25.72 -6.47
C LEU A 321 -14.87 26.10 -6.51
N THR A 322 -14.07 25.23 -5.96
CA THR A 322 -12.61 25.32 -6.04
C THR A 322 -12.06 24.43 -7.15
N ILE A 323 -10.91 24.81 -7.68
CA ILE A 323 -10.18 24.02 -8.68
C ILE A 323 -9.92 22.59 -8.18
N GLY A 324 -9.58 22.46 -6.89
CA GLY A 324 -9.35 21.15 -6.27
C GLY A 324 -10.59 20.27 -6.29
N GLU A 325 -11.77 20.78 -5.97
CA GLU A 325 -13.02 20.02 -5.97
C GLU A 325 -13.40 19.54 -7.37
N VAL A 326 -13.31 20.41 -8.37
CA VAL A 326 -13.58 20.02 -9.76
C VAL A 326 -12.63 18.91 -10.21
N ARG A 327 -11.36 19.08 -9.96
CA ARG A 327 -10.34 18.09 -10.30
C ARG A 327 -10.55 16.75 -9.58
N TYR A 328 -10.71 16.76 -8.26
CA TYR A 328 -10.93 15.53 -7.50
C TYR A 328 -12.18 14.80 -7.97
N ARG A 329 -13.21 15.55 -8.32
CA ARG A 329 -14.44 14.92 -8.85
C ARG A 329 -14.19 14.26 -10.19
N CYS A 330 -13.51 14.92 -11.13
CA CYS A 330 -13.13 14.33 -12.42
C CYS A 330 -12.29 13.08 -12.24
N GLU A 331 -11.29 13.11 -11.38
CA GLU A 331 -10.44 11.96 -11.09
C GLU A 331 -11.24 10.78 -10.50
N ALA A 332 -12.13 11.04 -9.55
CA ALA A 332 -12.99 10.02 -8.96
C ALA A 332 -13.95 9.40 -9.99
N LEU A 333 -14.49 10.22 -10.88
CA LEU A 333 -15.38 9.79 -11.97
C LEU A 333 -14.62 8.93 -12.99
N LEU A 334 -13.41 9.33 -13.39
CA LEU A 334 -12.53 8.56 -14.27
C LEU A 334 -12.18 7.19 -13.67
N GLN A 335 -11.85 7.17 -12.39
CA GLN A 335 -11.55 5.93 -11.69
C GLN A 335 -12.77 5.00 -11.65
N ALA A 336 -13.94 5.53 -11.33
CA ALA A 336 -15.19 4.76 -11.29
C ALA A 336 -15.54 4.23 -12.68
N TRP A 337 -15.47 5.07 -13.70
CA TRP A 337 -15.76 4.70 -15.09
C TRP A 337 -14.79 3.62 -15.61
N SER A 338 -13.50 3.77 -15.35
CA SER A 338 -12.48 2.82 -15.81
C SER A 338 -12.59 1.44 -15.16
N ARG A 339 -13.27 1.35 -14.01
CA ARG A 339 -13.52 0.08 -13.30
C ARG A 339 -14.77 -0.65 -13.75
N ALA A 340 -15.58 -0.06 -14.60
CA ALA A 340 -16.91 -0.57 -14.92
C ALA A 340 -17.02 -1.05 -16.38
N GLY A 341 -17.78 -2.12 -16.58
CA GLY A 341 -18.29 -2.56 -17.86
C GLY A 341 -17.25 -2.66 -18.99
N LEU A 342 -17.62 -2.11 -20.15
CA LEU A 342 -16.81 -2.16 -21.37
C LEU A 342 -15.47 -1.42 -21.24
N ALA A 343 -15.44 -0.31 -20.50
CA ALA A 343 -14.20 0.44 -20.30
C ALA A 343 -13.14 -0.42 -19.57
N ASN A 344 -13.53 -1.11 -18.52
CA ASN A 344 -12.62 -2.01 -17.81
C ASN A 344 -12.12 -3.15 -18.71
N ALA A 345 -13.00 -3.75 -19.52
CA ALA A 345 -12.61 -4.79 -20.46
C ALA A 345 -11.58 -4.26 -21.48
N LYS A 346 -11.79 -3.05 -21.99
CA LYS A 346 -10.88 -2.43 -22.96
C LYS A 346 -9.54 -2.07 -22.35
N PHE A 347 -9.53 -1.56 -21.12
CA PHE A 347 -8.28 -1.35 -20.38
C PHE A 347 -7.52 -2.65 -20.12
N LYS A 348 -8.22 -3.76 -19.83
CA LYS A 348 -7.59 -5.08 -19.71
C LYS A 348 -6.93 -5.52 -21.01
N GLU A 349 -7.63 -5.45 -22.15
CA GLU A 349 -7.06 -5.79 -23.46
C GLU A 349 -5.77 -5.00 -23.75
N MET A 350 -5.77 -3.70 -23.51
CA MET A 350 -4.60 -2.85 -23.70
C MET A 350 -3.46 -3.20 -22.75
N PHE A 351 -3.81 -3.51 -21.51
CA PHE A 351 -2.82 -3.87 -20.50
C PHE A 351 -2.21 -5.25 -20.75
N GLU A 352 -2.95 -6.19 -21.32
CA GLU A 352 -2.43 -7.49 -21.76
C GLU A 352 -1.35 -7.32 -22.85
N VAL A 353 -1.51 -6.35 -23.77
CA VAL A 353 -0.46 -6.03 -24.74
C VAL A 353 0.80 -5.59 -24.02
N TYR A 354 0.68 -4.70 -23.04
CA TYR A 354 1.81 -4.26 -22.21
C TYR A 354 2.48 -5.42 -21.49
N LEU A 355 1.72 -6.30 -20.85
CA LEU A 355 2.27 -7.46 -20.15
C LEU A 355 2.97 -8.44 -21.11
N THR A 356 2.40 -8.66 -22.29
CA THR A 356 3.00 -9.51 -23.33
C THR A 356 4.36 -8.98 -23.78
N GLN A 357 4.47 -7.66 -23.96
CA GLN A 357 5.71 -7.02 -24.36
C GLN A 357 6.79 -7.05 -23.27
N THR A 358 6.37 -6.97 -22.01
CA THR A 358 7.31 -6.93 -20.87
C THR A 358 7.72 -8.29 -20.36
N GLN A 359 6.97 -9.35 -20.71
CA GLN A 359 7.22 -10.75 -20.28
C GLN A 359 7.46 -10.91 -18.79
N VAL A 360 6.78 -10.12 -17.95
CA VAL A 360 6.91 -10.20 -16.50
C VAL A 360 6.19 -11.43 -15.97
N ILE A 361 6.88 -12.21 -15.16
CA ILE A 361 6.31 -13.34 -14.43
C ILE A 361 5.79 -12.84 -13.08
N TYR A 362 4.52 -13.07 -12.80
CA TYR A 362 3.93 -12.76 -11.52
C TYR A 362 4.04 -13.94 -10.57
N VAL A 363 4.60 -13.69 -9.38
CA VAL A 363 4.77 -14.70 -8.35
C VAL A 363 3.98 -14.27 -7.11
N LYS A 364 3.07 -15.11 -6.68
CA LYS A 364 2.31 -14.88 -5.44
C LYS A 364 3.04 -15.52 -4.27
N LEU A 365 3.40 -14.71 -3.32
CA LEU A 365 4.11 -15.07 -2.11
C LEU A 365 3.34 -14.52 -0.92
N GLY A 366 2.59 -15.36 -0.24
CA GLY A 366 1.78 -14.96 0.89
C GLY A 366 2.31 -15.51 2.21
N LEU A 367 2.02 -14.81 3.29
CA LEU A 367 2.15 -15.32 4.66
C LEU A 367 0.77 -15.39 5.29
N ASN A 368 0.48 -16.49 5.98
CA ASN A 368 -0.70 -16.58 6.81
C ASN A 368 -0.47 -15.79 8.09
N LYS A 369 -1.25 -14.74 8.31
CA LYS A 369 -1.09 -13.86 9.48
C LYS A 369 -1.26 -14.61 10.82
N THR A 370 -2.15 -15.59 10.87
CA THR A 370 -2.45 -16.33 12.10
C THR A 370 -1.39 -17.36 12.45
N ALA A 371 -0.80 -17.99 11.42
CA ALA A 371 0.17 -19.07 11.60
C ALA A 371 1.57 -18.70 11.13
N GLY A 372 1.76 -17.54 10.51
CA GLY A 372 3.04 -17.15 9.89
C GLY A 372 3.48 -18.07 8.75
N THR A 373 2.63 -18.97 8.27
CA THR A 373 3.00 -20.03 7.30
C THR A 373 3.11 -19.43 5.89
N PRO A 374 4.24 -19.64 5.19
CA PRO A 374 4.38 -19.18 3.83
C PRO A 374 3.48 -19.97 2.88
N THR A 375 2.91 -19.25 1.92
CA THR A 375 2.19 -19.81 0.78
C THR A 375 2.88 -19.41 -0.51
N PHE A 376 2.90 -20.31 -1.48
CA PHE A 376 3.63 -20.14 -2.73
C PHE A 376 2.72 -20.44 -3.91
N SER A 377 2.71 -19.55 -4.89
CA SER A 377 2.16 -19.83 -6.21
C SER A 377 2.86 -18.93 -7.24
N ALA A 378 2.94 -19.39 -8.48
CA ALA A 378 3.45 -18.60 -9.59
C ALA A 378 2.49 -18.71 -10.77
N ASP A 379 2.24 -17.55 -11.38
CA ASP A 379 1.50 -17.45 -12.64
C ASP A 379 2.41 -16.77 -13.67
N ALA A 380 2.45 -17.28 -14.90
CA ALA A 380 3.09 -16.53 -15.99
C ALA A 380 2.31 -15.24 -16.24
N GLY A 381 3.00 -14.12 -16.45
CA GLY A 381 2.42 -12.78 -16.55
C GLY A 381 1.31 -12.54 -17.57
N LEU A 382 0.95 -13.56 -18.36
CA LEU A 382 -0.11 -13.55 -19.36
C LEU A 382 -1.35 -14.33 -18.93
N GLY A 383 -1.28 -15.03 -17.85
CA GLY A 383 -2.31 -16.00 -17.50
C GLY A 383 -3.48 -15.34 -16.81
N GLY A 384 -4.50 -14.99 -17.53
CA GLY A 384 -5.89 -14.98 -17.10
C GLY A 384 -6.28 -14.33 -15.76
N SER A 385 -5.34 -13.80 -15.04
CA SER A 385 -5.53 -13.35 -13.67
C SER A 385 -5.51 -11.84 -13.46
N LEU A 386 -5.60 -11.03 -14.54
CA LEU A 386 -5.94 -9.63 -14.39
C LEU A 386 -7.40 -9.53 -13.96
N SER A 387 -7.62 -9.39 -12.66
CA SER A 387 -8.97 -9.21 -12.13
C SER A 387 -9.51 -7.83 -12.46
N ASN A 388 -8.64 -6.82 -12.48
CA ASN A 388 -9.05 -5.43 -12.74
C ASN A 388 -7.90 -4.59 -13.30
N VAL A 389 -8.20 -3.71 -14.27
CA VAL A 389 -7.29 -2.66 -14.75
C VAL A 389 -8.07 -1.35 -14.77
N TYR A 390 -7.55 -0.31 -14.15
CA TYR A 390 -8.27 0.94 -13.96
C TYR A 390 -7.33 2.14 -13.88
N LEU A 391 -7.86 3.32 -14.13
CA LEU A 391 -7.14 4.57 -13.89
C LEU A 391 -7.06 4.81 -12.39
N ARG A 392 -5.87 4.92 -11.86
CA ARG A 392 -5.67 5.18 -10.44
C ARG A 392 -5.48 6.66 -10.20
N THR A 393 -6.35 7.20 -9.37
CA THR A 393 -6.20 8.51 -8.80
C THR A 393 -5.48 8.43 -7.45
N SER A 394 -4.65 9.39 -7.17
CA SER A 394 -3.98 9.48 -5.88
C SER A 394 -4.83 10.29 -4.90
N ASN A 395 -4.97 9.80 -3.69
CA ASN A 395 -5.69 10.49 -2.61
C ASN A 395 -4.92 11.68 -2.00
N SER A 396 -3.74 12.02 -2.52
CA SER A 396 -2.98 13.16 -2.00
C SER A 396 -3.20 14.39 -2.86
N ALA A 397 -3.29 15.55 -2.21
CA ALA A 397 -3.53 16.86 -2.80
C ALA A 397 -2.61 17.25 -3.97
N ASN A 398 -1.49 16.56 -4.14
CA ASN A 398 -0.46 16.87 -5.12
C ASN A 398 -0.27 15.80 -6.21
N ARG A 399 -1.15 14.79 -6.30
CA ARG A 399 -0.97 13.69 -7.25
C ARG A 399 -2.21 13.50 -8.12
N THR A 400 -1.99 13.25 -9.38
CA THR A 400 -2.97 13.09 -10.45
C THR A 400 -3.34 11.65 -10.72
N ALA A 401 -4.41 11.46 -11.52
CA ALA A 401 -4.73 10.23 -12.23
C ALA A 401 -3.66 9.90 -13.31
N ASP A 402 -2.41 9.89 -12.92
CA ASP A 402 -1.27 9.66 -13.80
C ASP A 402 -0.84 8.20 -13.87
N LYS A 403 -1.68 7.29 -13.39
CA LYS A 403 -1.30 5.88 -13.29
C LYS A 403 -2.44 4.96 -13.72
N VAL A 404 -2.05 3.89 -14.36
CA VAL A 404 -2.90 2.72 -14.58
C VAL A 404 -2.65 1.76 -13.42
N GLY A 405 -3.67 1.52 -12.61
CA GLY A 405 -3.65 0.50 -11.57
C GLY A 405 -4.13 -0.82 -12.17
N TYR A 406 -3.54 -1.92 -11.74
CA TYR A 406 -4.02 -3.24 -12.09
C TYR A 406 -3.98 -4.17 -10.89
N GLN A 407 -4.85 -5.17 -10.90
CA GLN A 407 -4.94 -6.21 -9.90
C GLN A 407 -4.74 -7.57 -10.57
N VAL A 408 -3.85 -8.34 -10.01
CA VAL A 408 -3.65 -9.74 -10.38
C VAL A 408 -4.55 -10.57 -9.47
N GLY A 409 -5.43 -11.36 -10.06
CA GLY A 409 -6.44 -12.17 -9.37
C GLY A 409 -5.88 -13.38 -8.61
#